data_3c3ab85b322d2d825c2e5c6113e59e1c
#
_entry.id   3c3ab85b322d2d825c2e5c6113e59e1c
#
_cell.length_a   1.000
_cell.length_b   1.000
_cell.length_c   1.000
_cell.angle_alpha   90.00
_cell.angle_beta   90.00
_cell.angle_gamma   90.00
#
_symmetry.space_group_name_H-M   'P 1'
#
loop_
_entity.id
_entity.type
_entity.pdbx_description
1 polymer ?
#
loop_
_entity_poly.entity_id
_entity_poly.type
_entity_poly.pdbx_seq_one_letter_code
_entity_poly.pdbx_strand_id
1 'polypeptide(L)'
;MKYVLGIDLGTSGTKTVLFDQYGTAVCSALVEYPLYQPHNGWAEQKPEDWYHAAVDTIRSVLTKSGVDKKDVVSMGISGQMHGLVMLDEAGNVLRPSIIWCDQRTAAECDQIHEIVGRDQLISITANPALTGFTLSKLLWVRNHEPEVYAKCRHILLPKDYVRYMLTGDFATEVSDASGMQMLDVPNRCWSEKLLNMLNIDPSLLAKVYESCEVTGHISKAAAELTGLSEDTLVVGGAGDNAAAAVGTGVVEDGRAFTTIGTSGVVFAHTDKLAIDPKGRVHTFCCAVPGAWHVMGVTQAAGLSLKWFRDNFCMAEKEAAALMGEDPYNLMNKQAAQSPIGANKLLYAPYLMGERTPHLDADCRGMFFGLSAMHTRRDLLRAVMEGVTYSLKDCLNVLAEMGVAPETMLACGGGGKSPLWRQMLADVFQMPVATTVNTEGPALGVAILAGVGAGLYASVPEACRAMIHVNPAQNPIVENVPQYEKVYALYTKLYQANKGLFKELAKL
;
A
#
# COMPACT_ATOMS: atom_id res chain seq x y z
N MET A 1 12.49 11.25 -28.68
CA MET A 1 11.39 11.10 -27.70
C MET A 1 12.02 10.82 -26.35
N LYS A 2 11.49 11.37 -25.25
CA LYS A 2 12.04 11.10 -23.91
C LYS A 2 11.27 9.98 -23.25
N TYR A 3 11.99 9.18 -22.46
CA TYR A 3 11.45 8.03 -21.73
C TYR A 3 11.82 8.12 -20.25
N VAL A 4 10.98 7.52 -19.43
CA VAL A 4 11.17 7.40 -17.98
C VAL A 4 10.97 5.95 -17.55
N LEU A 5 11.73 5.48 -16.58
CA LEU A 5 11.58 4.16 -15.99
C LEU A 5 10.83 4.25 -14.66
N GLY A 6 9.83 3.42 -14.50
CA GLY A 6 9.20 3.16 -13.21
C GLY A 6 9.52 1.74 -12.76
N ILE A 7 10.08 1.61 -11.56
CA ILE A 7 10.40 0.31 -10.93
C ILE A 7 9.47 0.15 -9.73
N ASP A 8 8.76 -0.96 -9.68
CA ASP A 8 7.92 -1.34 -8.54
C ASP A 8 8.52 -2.57 -7.84
N LEU A 9 9.09 -2.36 -6.68
CA LEU A 9 9.73 -3.37 -5.84
C LEU A 9 8.71 -3.91 -4.85
N GLY A 10 7.93 -4.89 -5.29
CA GLY A 10 6.91 -5.55 -4.47
C GLY A 10 7.45 -6.64 -3.55
N THR A 11 6.58 -7.24 -2.75
CA THR A 11 6.96 -8.37 -1.87
C THR A 11 7.29 -9.65 -2.64
N SER A 12 6.63 -9.89 -3.77
CA SER A 12 6.80 -11.13 -4.55
C SER A 12 7.76 -11.00 -5.72
N GLY A 13 8.12 -9.78 -6.13
CA GLY A 13 8.96 -9.55 -7.29
C GLY A 13 9.12 -8.07 -7.62
N THR A 14 10.09 -7.77 -8.47
CA THR A 14 10.35 -6.43 -9.01
C THR A 14 9.82 -6.34 -10.43
N LYS A 15 9.00 -5.32 -10.70
CA LYS A 15 8.49 -4.99 -12.01
C LYS A 15 9.09 -3.67 -12.49
N THR A 16 9.72 -3.66 -13.66
CA THR A 16 10.18 -2.45 -14.34
C THR A 16 9.34 -2.19 -15.57
N VAL A 17 8.90 -0.94 -15.73
CA VAL A 17 8.11 -0.49 -16.89
C VAL A 17 8.79 0.74 -17.50
N LEU A 18 8.99 0.71 -18.81
CA LEU A 18 9.44 1.87 -19.59
C LEU A 18 8.22 2.62 -20.09
N PHE A 19 8.13 3.89 -19.77
CA PHE A 19 7.09 4.78 -20.26
C PHE A 19 7.68 5.84 -21.20
N ASP A 20 6.91 6.23 -22.21
CA ASP A 20 7.18 7.46 -22.92
C ASP A 20 6.80 8.68 -22.06
N GLN A 21 7.19 9.86 -22.51
CA GLN A 21 6.92 11.11 -21.79
C GLN A 21 5.43 11.42 -21.61
N TYR A 22 4.52 10.68 -22.24
CA TYR A 22 3.07 10.83 -22.14
C TYR A 22 2.40 9.75 -21.26
N GLY A 23 3.19 8.87 -20.63
CA GLY A 23 2.70 7.82 -19.74
C GLY A 23 2.25 6.54 -20.43
N THR A 24 2.55 6.40 -21.74
CA THR A 24 2.27 5.15 -22.45
C THR A 24 3.33 4.11 -22.09
N ALA A 25 2.91 2.95 -21.61
CA ALA A 25 3.83 1.85 -21.34
C ALA A 25 4.36 1.25 -22.68
N VAL A 26 5.65 1.33 -22.87
CA VAL A 26 6.34 0.79 -24.07
C VAL A 26 6.59 -0.70 -23.92
N CYS A 27 7.16 -1.10 -22.79
CA CYS A 27 7.35 -2.50 -22.43
C CYS A 27 7.60 -2.65 -20.93
N SER A 28 7.50 -3.90 -20.46
CA SER A 28 7.76 -4.21 -19.05
C SER A 28 8.50 -5.55 -18.91
N ALA A 29 9.09 -5.73 -17.72
CA ALA A 29 9.69 -6.97 -17.27
C ALA A 29 9.40 -7.19 -15.78
N LEU A 30 9.29 -8.45 -15.37
CA LEU A 30 9.06 -8.88 -14.00
C LEU A 30 10.05 -9.99 -13.66
N VAL A 31 10.63 -9.90 -12.46
CA VAL A 31 11.46 -10.98 -11.86
C VAL A 31 10.97 -11.20 -10.44
N GLU A 32 10.66 -12.44 -10.12
CA GLU A 32 10.20 -12.87 -8.80
C GLU A 32 11.39 -13.27 -7.91
N TYR A 33 11.20 -13.18 -6.60
CA TYR A 33 12.16 -13.61 -5.58
C TYR A 33 11.46 -14.22 -4.37
N PRO A 34 12.16 -15.05 -3.58
CA PRO A 34 11.56 -15.76 -2.47
C PRO A 34 11.25 -14.88 -1.27
N LEU A 35 10.23 -15.28 -0.50
CA LEU A 35 9.97 -14.86 0.86
C LEU A 35 10.48 -15.93 1.82
N TYR A 36 11.34 -15.55 2.77
CA TYR A 36 11.86 -16.45 3.78
C TYR A 36 11.06 -16.32 5.08
N GLN A 37 10.61 -17.45 5.62
CA GLN A 37 9.86 -17.52 6.87
C GLN A 37 10.57 -18.48 7.84
N PRO A 38 11.67 -18.03 8.48
CA PRO A 38 12.48 -18.91 9.33
C PRO A 38 11.74 -19.42 10.57
N HIS A 39 10.75 -18.66 11.06
CA HIS A 39 9.86 -19.02 12.15
C HIS A 39 8.43 -18.60 11.85
N ASN A 40 7.46 -19.13 12.59
CA ASN A 40 6.06 -18.71 12.46
C ASN A 40 5.93 -17.21 12.81
N GLY A 41 5.28 -16.45 11.93
CA GLY A 41 5.12 -15.01 12.05
C GLY A 41 6.35 -14.17 11.67
N TRP A 42 7.46 -14.79 11.29
CA TRP A 42 8.65 -14.10 10.78
C TRP A 42 8.61 -14.01 9.26
N ALA A 43 9.09 -12.88 8.73
CA ALA A 43 9.16 -12.66 7.29
C ALA A 43 10.42 -11.86 6.94
N GLU A 44 11.27 -12.44 6.13
CA GLU A 44 12.56 -11.86 5.75
C GLU A 44 12.80 -11.99 4.25
N GLN A 45 13.58 -11.06 3.70
CA GLN A 45 14.07 -11.11 2.32
C GLN A 45 15.55 -10.68 2.25
N LYS A 46 16.27 -11.17 1.25
CA LYS A 46 17.65 -10.75 0.99
C LYS A 46 17.63 -9.48 0.13
N PRO A 47 18.21 -8.36 0.58
CA PRO A 47 18.28 -7.13 -0.20
C PRO A 47 18.95 -7.32 -1.56
N GLU A 48 19.91 -8.23 -1.66
CA GLU A 48 20.63 -8.55 -2.91
C GLU A 48 19.69 -9.11 -3.98
N ASP A 49 18.67 -9.90 -3.59
CA ASP A 49 17.67 -10.45 -4.53
C ASP A 49 16.88 -9.31 -5.20
N TRP A 50 16.55 -8.26 -4.46
CA TRP A 50 15.88 -7.07 -4.99
C TRP A 50 16.75 -6.32 -6.00
N TYR A 51 18.02 -6.13 -5.67
CA TYR A 51 18.96 -5.46 -6.56
C TYR A 51 19.18 -6.23 -7.86
N HIS A 52 19.41 -7.54 -7.77
CA HIS A 52 19.57 -8.38 -8.96
C HIS A 52 18.31 -8.36 -9.83
N ALA A 53 17.12 -8.48 -9.23
CA ALA A 53 15.86 -8.39 -9.95
C ALA A 53 15.66 -7.02 -10.63
N ALA A 54 16.05 -5.92 -9.99
CA ALA A 54 16.02 -4.59 -10.59
C ALA A 54 16.98 -4.48 -11.79
N VAL A 55 18.21 -4.95 -11.66
CA VAL A 55 19.21 -4.96 -12.76
C VAL A 55 18.67 -5.79 -13.94
N ASP A 56 18.16 -6.98 -13.70
CA ASP A 56 17.68 -7.89 -14.73
C ASP A 56 16.44 -7.34 -15.45
N THR A 57 15.50 -6.74 -14.71
CA THR A 57 14.29 -6.14 -15.30
C THR A 57 14.63 -4.88 -16.10
N ILE A 58 15.54 -4.00 -15.64
CA ILE A 58 16.00 -2.83 -16.38
C ILE A 58 16.66 -3.27 -17.70
N ARG A 59 17.62 -4.22 -17.66
CA ARG A 59 18.30 -4.75 -18.84
C ARG A 59 17.31 -5.35 -19.84
N SER A 60 16.36 -6.14 -19.34
CA SER A 60 15.31 -6.77 -20.16
C SER A 60 14.44 -5.72 -20.88
N VAL A 61 14.03 -4.66 -20.18
CA VAL A 61 13.20 -3.59 -20.74
C VAL A 61 13.97 -2.81 -21.80
N LEU A 62 15.22 -2.44 -21.55
CA LEU A 62 16.04 -1.73 -22.55
C LEU A 62 16.28 -2.58 -23.79
N THR A 63 16.59 -3.86 -23.62
CA THR A 63 16.82 -4.78 -24.74
C THR A 63 15.54 -5.00 -25.56
N LYS A 64 14.39 -5.17 -24.93
CA LYS A 64 13.10 -5.42 -25.60
C LYS A 64 12.58 -4.17 -26.33
N SER A 65 12.78 -2.99 -25.75
CA SER A 65 12.29 -1.73 -26.34
C SER A 65 13.15 -1.25 -27.50
N GLY A 66 14.45 -1.55 -27.50
CA GLY A 66 15.41 -1.00 -28.44
C GLY A 66 15.61 0.52 -28.33
N VAL A 67 15.12 1.14 -27.24
CA VAL A 67 15.27 2.57 -26.98
C VAL A 67 16.73 2.91 -26.70
N ASP A 68 17.24 4.01 -27.28
CA ASP A 68 18.58 4.49 -26.96
C ASP A 68 18.64 4.89 -25.48
N LYS A 69 19.62 4.37 -24.76
CA LYS A 69 19.85 4.66 -23.33
C LYS A 69 19.94 6.16 -23.02
N LYS A 70 20.36 7.00 -23.96
CA LYS A 70 20.42 8.46 -23.84
C LYS A 70 19.05 9.12 -23.83
N ASP A 71 18.02 8.41 -24.32
CA ASP A 71 16.64 8.89 -24.30
C ASP A 71 15.91 8.53 -23.02
N VAL A 72 16.46 7.64 -22.18
CA VAL A 72 15.95 7.33 -20.84
C VAL A 72 16.52 8.37 -19.87
N VAL A 73 15.75 9.44 -19.66
CA VAL A 73 16.26 10.63 -18.95
C VAL A 73 16.24 10.51 -17.44
N SER A 74 15.32 9.70 -16.90
CA SER A 74 15.21 9.52 -15.45
C SER A 74 14.52 8.22 -15.08
N MET A 75 14.64 7.85 -13.79
CA MET A 75 13.96 6.73 -13.18
C MET A 75 13.52 7.02 -11.76
N GLY A 76 12.44 6.34 -11.33
CA GLY A 76 11.98 6.30 -9.96
C GLY A 76 11.72 4.87 -9.50
N ILE A 77 11.84 4.64 -8.19
CA ILE A 77 11.61 3.34 -7.57
C ILE A 77 10.47 3.46 -6.57
N SER A 78 9.42 2.66 -6.74
CA SER A 78 8.42 2.34 -5.73
C SER A 78 8.87 1.11 -4.96
N GLY A 79 8.55 1.01 -3.69
CA GLY A 79 8.91 -0.20 -2.96
C GLY A 79 7.96 -0.55 -1.82
N GLN A 80 7.94 -1.84 -1.48
CA GLN A 80 7.33 -2.31 -0.24
C GLN A 80 7.90 -1.52 0.94
N MET A 81 7.02 -0.96 1.75
CA MET A 81 7.38 -0.07 2.85
C MET A 81 7.95 -0.84 4.05
N HIS A 82 8.57 -0.12 4.97
CA HIS A 82 8.87 -0.56 6.35
C HIS A 82 9.97 -1.62 6.50
N GLY A 83 10.53 -2.17 5.44
CA GLY A 83 11.63 -3.15 5.52
C GLY A 83 12.87 -2.53 6.17
N LEU A 84 13.55 -3.29 7.03
CA LEU A 84 14.79 -2.83 7.67
C LEU A 84 16.00 -3.41 6.94
N VAL A 85 16.73 -2.58 6.21
CA VAL A 85 18.05 -2.94 5.63
C VAL A 85 19.15 -2.27 6.46
N MET A 86 20.08 -3.07 6.97
CA MET A 86 21.20 -2.61 7.80
C MET A 86 22.52 -2.86 7.07
N LEU A 87 23.33 -1.82 6.92
CA LEU A 87 24.61 -1.88 6.21
C LEU A 87 25.75 -1.51 7.15
N ASP A 88 26.92 -2.12 6.89
CA ASP A 88 28.18 -1.72 7.54
C ASP A 88 28.77 -0.46 6.86
N GLU A 89 29.96 -0.04 7.31
CA GLU A 89 30.70 1.13 6.77
C GLU A 89 31.10 0.96 5.29
N ALA A 90 31.24 -0.27 4.83
CA ALA A 90 31.57 -0.57 3.42
C ALA A 90 30.33 -0.72 2.54
N GLY A 91 29.12 -0.61 3.11
CA GLY A 91 27.85 -0.78 2.41
C GLY A 91 27.42 -2.24 2.24
N ASN A 92 28.05 -3.18 2.96
CA ASN A 92 27.63 -4.59 2.93
C ASN A 92 26.38 -4.82 3.80
N VAL A 93 25.49 -5.66 3.33
CA VAL A 93 24.29 -6.08 4.07
C VAL A 93 24.69 -6.93 5.27
N LEU A 94 24.24 -6.54 6.46
CA LEU A 94 24.60 -7.22 7.72
C LEU A 94 23.70 -8.42 8.03
N ARG A 95 22.46 -8.40 7.52
CA ARG A 95 21.48 -9.48 7.72
C ARG A 95 20.34 -9.39 6.68
N PRO A 96 19.54 -10.47 6.47
CA PRO A 96 18.30 -10.37 5.69
C PRO A 96 17.38 -9.29 6.28
N SER A 97 16.70 -8.56 5.40
CA SER A 97 15.75 -7.51 5.80
C SER A 97 14.52 -8.12 6.46
N ILE A 98 14.15 -7.62 7.64
CA ILE A 98 12.86 -7.90 8.28
C ILE A 98 11.82 -7.04 7.55
N ILE A 99 10.87 -7.65 6.85
CA ILE A 99 9.92 -6.93 5.99
C ILE A 99 8.60 -6.59 6.69
N TRP A 100 7.71 -5.89 6.03
CA TRP A 100 6.51 -5.26 6.58
C TRP A 100 5.50 -6.22 7.24
N CYS A 101 5.40 -7.47 6.78
CA CYS A 101 4.46 -8.47 7.30
C CYS A 101 5.00 -9.31 8.48
N ASP A 102 6.22 -9.03 8.94
CA ASP A 102 6.82 -9.66 10.11
C ASP A 102 6.13 -9.23 11.42
N GLN A 103 5.93 -10.18 12.34
CA GLN A 103 5.20 -9.96 13.58
C GLN A 103 6.06 -10.14 14.85
N ARG A 104 7.40 -10.33 14.72
CA ARG A 104 8.27 -10.67 15.85
C ARG A 104 8.43 -9.57 16.90
N THR A 105 8.14 -8.30 16.55
CA THR A 105 8.53 -7.11 17.31
C THR A 105 7.46 -6.56 18.25
N ALA A 106 6.53 -7.41 18.73
CA ALA A 106 5.45 -6.96 19.61
C ALA A 106 5.98 -6.35 20.94
N ALA A 107 7.00 -6.99 21.55
CA ALA A 107 7.61 -6.50 22.78
C ALA A 107 8.30 -5.13 22.58
N GLU A 108 8.90 -4.90 21.42
CA GLU A 108 9.53 -3.62 21.08
C GLU A 108 8.49 -2.52 20.82
N CYS A 109 7.31 -2.86 20.31
CA CYS A 109 6.18 -1.92 20.23
C CYS A 109 5.74 -1.47 21.63
N ASP A 110 5.63 -2.38 22.57
CA ASP A 110 5.32 -2.06 23.98
C ASP A 110 6.44 -1.20 24.60
N GLN A 111 7.70 -1.55 24.38
CA GLN A 111 8.86 -0.77 24.81
C GLN A 111 8.83 0.67 24.26
N ILE A 112 8.49 0.86 22.98
CA ILE A 112 8.36 2.19 22.39
C ILE A 112 7.25 2.97 23.09
N HIS A 113 6.09 2.36 23.34
CA HIS A 113 4.99 3.01 24.05
C HIS A 113 5.33 3.35 25.51
N GLU A 114 6.10 2.52 26.20
CA GLU A 114 6.56 2.78 27.59
C GLU A 114 7.55 3.95 27.65
N ILE A 115 8.51 4.02 26.70
CA ILE A 115 9.54 5.06 26.71
C ILE A 115 9.01 6.40 26.20
N VAL A 116 8.25 6.38 25.09
CA VAL A 116 7.83 7.59 24.40
C VAL A 116 6.45 8.07 24.84
N GLY A 117 5.56 7.14 25.19
CA GLY A 117 4.14 7.39 25.38
C GLY A 117 3.38 7.36 24.04
N ARG A 118 2.23 6.65 24.04
CA ARG A 118 1.44 6.43 22.82
C ARG A 118 1.00 7.73 22.15
N ASP A 119 0.46 8.67 22.91
CA ASP A 119 -0.07 9.93 22.37
C ASP A 119 1.05 10.82 21.82
N GLN A 120 2.20 10.86 22.50
CA GLN A 120 3.37 11.59 22.02
C GLN A 120 3.93 10.98 20.73
N LEU A 121 4.02 9.65 20.65
CA LEU A 121 4.46 8.95 19.43
C LEU A 121 3.53 9.30 18.26
N ILE A 122 2.20 9.23 18.46
CA ILE A 122 1.22 9.59 17.42
C ILE A 122 1.35 11.06 17.03
N SER A 123 1.62 11.97 17.97
CA SER A 123 1.78 13.39 17.64
C SER A 123 3.01 13.67 16.76
N ILE A 124 4.07 12.87 16.88
CA ILE A 124 5.30 13.01 16.10
C ILE A 124 5.21 12.25 14.77
N THR A 125 4.87 10.96 14.84
CA THR A 125 4.95 10.05 13.69
C THR A 125 3.60 9.81 13.01
N ALA A 126 2.54 10.44 13.53
CA ALA A 126 1.15 10.29 13.11
C ALA A 126 0.59 8.85 13.23
N ASN A 127 1.33 7.95 13.88
CA ASN A 127 0.98 6.53 13.99
C ASN A 127 1.38 5.96 15.37
N PRO A 128 0.64 4.98 15.93
CA PRO A 128 1.09 4.19 17.07
C PRO A 128 2.21 3.22 16.67
N ALA A 129 2.94 2.66 17.63
CA ALA A 129 3.91 1.60 17.34
C ALA A 129 3.21 0.34 16.82
N LEU A 130 3.76 -0.21 15.74
CA LEU A 130 3.25 -1.40 15.06
C LEU A 130 4.41 -2.31 14.65
N THR A 131 4.20 -3.62 14.70
CA THR A 131 5.19 -4.65 14.34
C THR A 131 5.66 -4.52 12.88
N GLY A 132 4.80 -4.03 12.00
CA GLY A 132 5.13 -3.80 10.60
C GLY A 132 6.13 -2.67 10.36
N PHE A 133 6.31 -1.72 11.28
CA PHE A 133 7.14 -0.52 11.07
C PHE A 133 8.63 -0.76 11.36
N THR A 134 9.49 0.10 10.80
CA THR A 134 10.95 -0.09 10.84
C THR A 134 11.52 0.10 12.23
N LEU A 135 11.02 1.06 13.02
CA LEU A 135 11.55 1.37 14.34
C LEU A 135 11.52 0.16 15.30
N SER A 136 10.40 -0.55 15.35
CA SER A 136 10.28 -1.74 16.22
C SER A 136 11.27 -2.84 15.81
N LYS A 137 11.54 -2.99 14.50
CA LYS A 137 12.51 -3.95 13.97
C LYS A 137 13.95 -3.55 14.31
N LEU A 138 14.26 -2.27 14.24
CA LEU A 138 15.58 -1.74 14.64
C LEU A 138 15.85 -2.02 16.14
N LEU A 139 14.84 -1.78 17.00
CA LEU A 139 14.96 -2.09 18.43
C LEU A 139 15.08 -3.60 18.66
N TRP A 140 14.36 -4.41 17.90
CA TRP A 140 14.48 -5.86 17.98
C TRP A 140 15.90 -6.32 17.65
N VAL A 141 16.52 -5.84 16.57
CA VAL A 141 17.91 -6.17 16.24
C VAL A 141 18.86 -5.70 17.35
N ARG A 142 18.66 -4.50 17.89
CA ARG A 142 19.45 -4.01 19.03
C ARG A 142 19.36 -4.92 20.25
N ASN A 143 18.17 -5.45 20.55
CA ASN A 143 17.91 -6.27 21.74
C ASN A 143 18.36 -7.72 21.56
N HIS A 144 18.21 -8.29 20.35
CA HIS A 144 18.39 -9.73 20.10
C HIS A 144 19.62 -10.07 19.26
N GLU A 145 20.14 -9.12 18.48
CA GLU A 145 21.33 -9.27 17.62
C GLU A 145 22.31 -8.09 17.84
N PRO A 146 22.77 -7.84 19.10
CA PRO A 146 23.54 -6.64 19.43
C PRO A 146 24.85 -6.51 18.63
N GLU A 147 25.45 -7.63 18.21
CA GLU A 147 26.65 -7.63 17.39
C GLU A 147 26.39 -7.11 15.96
N VAL A 148 25.21 -7.39 15.41
CA VAL A 148 24.75 -6.85 14.13
C VAL A 148 24.49 -5.35 14.26
N TYR A 149 23.78 -4.95 15.31
CA TYR A 149 23.50 -3.54 15.57
C TYR A 149 24.77 -2.72 15.75
N ALA A 150 25.77 -3.24 16.48
CA ALA A 150 27.05 -2.54 16.72
C ALA A 150 27.85 -2.29 15.44
N LYS A 151 27.71 -3.13 14.39
CA LYS A 151 28.35 -2.99 13.11
C LYS A 151 27.58 -2.07 12.14
N CYS A 152 26.31 -1.79 12.42
CA CYS A 152 25.48 -0.98 11.56
C CYS A 152 25.99 0.46 11.48
N ARG A 153 26.06 0.99 10.25
CA ARG A 153 26.42 2.37 9.97
C ARG A 153 25.37 3.08 9.14
N HIS A 154 24.55 2.32 8.39
CA HIS A 154 23.48 2.88 7.58
C HIS A 154 22.23 2.01 7.67
N ILE A 155 21.08 2.68 7.76
CA ILE A 155 19.74 2.07 7.73
C ILE A 155 19.03 2.60 6.49
N LEU A 156 18.56 1.68 5.65
CA LEU A 156 17.80 1.99 4.44
C LEU A 156 16.48 1.19 4.41
N LEU A 157 15.53 1.69 3.63
CA LEU A 157 14.34 0.95 3.23
C LEU A 157 14.62 0.09 1.99
N PRO A 158 13.77 -0.88 1.64
CA PRO A 158 14.03 -1.77 0.49
C PRO A 158 14.33 -1.06 -0.82
N LYS A 159 13.49 -0.07 -1.22
CA LYS A 159 13.73 0.71 -2.43
C LYS A 159 14.97 1.61 -2.34
N ASP A 160 15.26 2.13 -1.16
CA ASP A 160 16.41 2.99 -0.92
C ASP A 160 17.73 2.22 -1.03
N TYR A 161 17.72 0.95 -0.60
CA TYR A 161 18.85 0.05 -0.82
C TYR A 161 19.09 -0.21 -2.32
N VAL A 162 18.06 -0.51 -3.09
CA VAL A 162 18.18 -0.71 -4.54
C VAL A 162 18.70 0.57 -5.21
N ARG A 163 18.17 1.74 -4.80
CA ARG A 163 18.63 3.04 -5.29
C ARG A 163 20.08 3.28 -4.93
N TYR A 164 20.50 3.04 -3.68
CA TYR A 164 21.89 3.13 -3.25
C TYR A 164 22.82 2.26 -4.12
N MET A 165 22.44 1.02 -4.39
CA MET A 165 23.23 0.11 -5.23
C MET A 165 23.33 0.58 -6.69
N LEU A 166 22.37 1.37 -7.17
CA LEU A 166 22.38 1.93 -8.52
C LEU A 166 23.13 3.27 -8.61
N THR A 167 23.18 4.05 -7.53
CA THR A 167 23.72 5.42 -7.54
C THR A 167 25.02 5.57 -6.73
N GLY A 168 25.16 4.83 -5.63
CA GLY A 168 26.19 5.04 -4.62
C GLY A 168 25.78 6.04 -3.51
N ASP A 169 24.61 6.67 -3.60
CA ASP A 169 24.17 7.73 -2.69
C ASP A 169 23.21 7.22 -1.61
N PHE A 170 23.50 7.50 -0.34
CA PHE A 170 22.60 7.25 0.77
C PHE A 170 21.53 8.32 0.85
N ALA A 171 20.29 7.98 0.54
CA ALA A 171 19.15 8.88 0.64
C ALA A 171 17.88 8.09 0.97
N THR A 172 16.87 8.76 1.48
CA THR A 172 15.49 8.30 1.62
C THR A 172 14.54 9.43 1.25
N GLU A 173 13.22 9.17 1.24
CA GLU A 173 12.26 10.22 0.95
C GLU A 173 11.05 10.16 1.90
N VAL A 174 10.34 11.28 1.99
CA VAL A 174 9.35 11.53 3.02
C VAL A 174 8.22 10.51 3.11
N SER A 175 7.73 9.96 1.99
CA SER A 175 6.55 9.09 2.00
C SER A 175 6.88 7.73 2.63
N ASP A 176 8.02 7.14 2.28
CA ASP A 176 8.46 5.86 2.82
C ASP A 176 9.11 6.02 4.20
N ALA A 177 9.90 7.10 4.41
CA ALA A 177 10.47 7.43 5.71
C ALA A 177 9.41 7.66 6.80
N SER A 178 8.21 8.12 6.45
CA SER A 178 7.05 8.19 7.36
C SER A 178 6.75 6.82 7.98
N GLY A 179 6.89 5.75 7.22
CA GLY A 179 6.70 4.37 7.67
C GLY A 179 7.86 3.79 8.47
N MET A 180 9.01 4.48 8.55
CA MET A 180 10.10 4.10 9.45
C MET A 180 9.77 4.36 10.92
N GLN A 181 8.79 5.23 11.19
CA GLN A 181 8.38 5.65 12.54
C GLN A 181 9.48 6.39 13.34
N MET A 182 10.40 7.02 12.62
CA MET A 182 11.44 7.90 13.15
C MET A 182 11.33 9.33 12.57
N LEU A 183 10.48 9.50 11.54
CA LEU A 183 10.20 10.79 10.93
C LEU A 183 9.21 11.59 11.78
N ASP A 184 9.49 12.88 11.97
CA ASP A 184 8.51 13.89 12.38
C ASP A 184 7.63 14.19 11.15
N VAL A 185 6.50 13.51 11.06
CA VAL A 185 5.59 13.58 9.90
C VAL A 185 5.03 14.98 9.67
N PRO A 186 4.64 15.75 10.72
CA PRO A 186 4.30 17.17 10.60
C PRO A 186 5.39 18.00 9.94
N ASN A 187 6.65 17.83 10.34
CA ASN A 187 7.79 18.65 9.92
C ASN A 187 8.62 18.02 8.78
N ARG A 188 8.28 16.81 8.31
CA ARG A 188 8.92 16.10 7.16
C ARG A 188 10.43 15.91 7.32
N CYS A 189 10.91 15.69 8.54
CA CYS A 189 12.32 15.48 8.88
C CYS A 189 12.48 14.45 9.99
N TRP A 190 13.69 13.98 10.23
CA TRP A 190 13.94 13.07 11.35
C TRP A 190 13.61 13.74 12.69
N SER A 191 12.96 13.00 13.58
CA SER A 191 12.59 13.50 14.91
C SER A 191 13.77 13.34 15.88
N GLU A 192 14.58 14.40 16.05
CA GLU A 192 15.66 14.40 17.03
C GLU A 192 15.17 14.02 18.43
N LYS A 193 13.99 14.50 18.82
CA LYS A 193 13.37 14.19 20.10
C LYS A 193 13.16 12.69 20.26
N LEU A 194 12.57 12.03 19.27
CA LEU A 194 12.27 10.60 19.31
C LEU A 194 13.55 9.77 19.29
N LEU A 195 14.51 10.13 18.46
CA LEU A 195 15.80 9.45 18.36
C LEU A 195 16.56 9.52 19.68
N ASN A 196 16.60 10.69 20.34
CA ASN A 196 17.21 10.87 21.64
C ASN A 196 16.52 10.05 22.73
N MET A 197 15.18 10.03 22.79
CA MET A 197 14.42 9.24 23.78
C MET A 197 14.71 7.74 23.67
N LEU A 198 14.89 7.23 22.44
CA LEU A 198 15.15 5.82 22.17
C LEU A 198 16.65 5.48 22.07
N ASN A 199 17.50 6.46 22.28
CA ASN A 199 18.97 6.32 22.18
C ASN A 199 19.38 5.72 20.82
N ILE A 200 18.90 6.32 19.72
CA ILE A 200 19.24 5.97 18.34
C ILE A 200 20.16 7.04 17.78
N ASP A 201 21.29 6.64 17.24
CA ASP A 201 22.24 7.55 16.59
C ASP A 201 21.66 8.08 15.27
N PRO A 202 21.45 9.41 15.13
CA PRO A 202 20.95 10.00 13.90
C PRO A 202 21.83 9.74 12.66
N SER A 203 23.12 9.49 12.85
CA SER A 203 24.06 9.20 11.75
C SER A 203 23.76 7.91 11.00
N LEU A 204 22.97 7.02 11.60
CA LEU A 204 22.48 5.80 10.94
C LEU A 204 21.47 6.09 9.82
N LEU A 205 20.82 7.26 9.86
CA LEU A 205 19.71 7.60 8.99
C LEU A 205 20.18 8.42 7.78
N ALA A 206 19.69 8.05 6.61
CA ALA A 206 19.99 8.76 5.38
C ALA A 206 19.31 10.15 5.32
N LYS A 207 19.83 11.04 4.48
CA LYS A 207 19.19 12.34 4.21
C LYS A 207 17.79 12.12 3.61
N VAL A 208 16.81 12.89 4.10
CA VAL A 208 15.42 12.86 3.61
C VAL A 208 15.23 13.85 2.47
N TYR A 209 14.57 13.42 1.41
CA TYR A 209 14.23 14.20 0.22
C TYR A 209 12.71 14.19 0.01
N GLU A 210 12.20 15.08 -0.85
CA GLU A 210 10.87 14.92 -1.42
C GLU A 210 10.90 13.84 -2.51
N SER A 211 9.77 13.19 -2.76
CA SER A 211 9.69 12.01 -3.65
C SER A 211 10.13 12.27 -5.10
N CYS A 212 9.91 13.48 -5.63
CA CYS A 212 10.30 13.87 -6.98
C CYS A 212 11.67 14.56 -7.07
N GLU A 213 12.36 14.80 -5.93
CA GLU A 213 13.70 15.38 -5.95
C GLU A 213 14.72 14.37 -6.51
N VAL A 214 15.68 14.88 -7.29
CA VAL A 214 16.81 14.09 -7.79
C VAL A 214 17.74 13.80 -6.63
N THR A 215 18.01 12.52 -6.38
CA THR A 215 18.84 12.04 -5.29
C THR A 215 20.23 11.56 -5.77
N GLY A 216 20.42 11.41 -7.07
CA GLY A 216 21.66 10.97 -7.67
C GLY A 216 21.51 10.64 -9.15
N HIS A 217 22.55 10.05 -9.69
CA HIS A 217 22.63 9.57 -11.08
C HIS A 217 23.04 8.10 -11.08
N ILE A 218 22.79 7.41 -12.17
CA ILE A 218 23.28 6.04 -12.35
C ILE A 218 24.81 6.04 -12.28
N SER A 219 25.37 5.23 -11.38
CA SER A 219 26.80 5.04 -11.25
C SER A 219 27.39 4.31 -12.46
N LYS A 220 28.68 4.50 -12.71
CA LYS A 220 29.38 3.79 -13.81
C LYS A 220 29.18 2.27 -13.73
N ALA A 221 29.32 1.69 -12.54
CA ALA A 221 29.14 0.25 -12.33
C ALA A 221 27.71 -0.20 -12.65
N ALA A 222 26.70 0.56 -12.22
CA ALA A 222 25.32 0.28 -12.53
C ALA A 222 25.00 0.46 -14.03
N ALA A 223 25.60 1.45 -14.69
CA ALA A 223 25.46 1.66 -16.13
C ALA A 223 26.00 0.46 -16.94
N GLU A 224 27.14 -0.08 -16.55
CA GLU A 224 27.73 -1.29 -17.17
C GLU A 224 26.84 -2.52 -16.99
N LEU A 225 26.19 -2.67 -15.81
CA LEU A 225 25.32 -3.80 -15.50
C LEU A 225 23.93 -3.69 -16.13
N THR A 226 23.34 -2.51 -16.14
CA THR A 226 21.93 -2.31 -16.56
C THR A 226 21.80 -1.92 -18.04
N GLY A 227 22.83 -1.28 -18.61
CA GLY A 227 22.81 -0.67 -19.94
C GLY A 227 22.22 0.74 -19.95
N LEU A 228 21.92 1.35 -18.80
CA LEU A 228 21.50 2.76 -18.69
C LEU A 228 22.65 3.72 -18.97
N SER A 229 22.34 5.00 -19.19
CA SER A 229 23.35 6.08 -19.23
C SER A 229 23.72 6.52 -17.81
N GLU A 230 24.97 6.90 -17.60
CA GLU A 230 25.39 7.59 -16.36
C GLU A 230 24.69 8.94 -16.17
N ASP A 231 24.13 9.53 -17.25
CA ASP A 231 23.35 10.77 -17.20
C ASP A 231 21.87 10.54 -16.76
N THR A 232 21.43 9.29 -16.62
CA THR A 232 20.06 8.99 -16.18
C THR A 232 19.88 9.42 -14.74
N LEU A 233 18.95 10.35 -14.49
CA LEU A 233 18.62 10.87 -13.17
C LEU A 233 17.85 9.82 -12.35
N VAL A 234 18.12 9.78 -11.04
CA VAL A 234 17.36 8.93 -10.11
C VAL A 234 16.71 9.81 -9.05
N VAL A 235 15.38 9.73 -8.94
CA VAL A 235 14.61 10.50 -7.94
C VAL A 235 14.42 9.71 -6.64
N GLY A 236 13.92 10.38 -5.61
CA GLY A 236 13.59 9.78 -4.31
C GLY A 236 12.67 8.56 -4.42
N GLY A 237 11.74 8.59 -5.36
CA GLY A 237 10.72 7.55 -5.51
C GLY A 237 9.62 7.68 -4.47
N ALA A 238 8.96 6.57 -4.11
CA ALA A 238 7.91 6.60 -3.09
C ALA A 238 7.65 5.22 -2.47
N GLY A 239 7.10 5.16 -1.27
CA GLY A 239 6.46 3.95 -0.77
C GLY A 239 5.31 3.52 -1.70
N ASP A 240 5.04 2.21 -1.79
CA ASP A 240 4.14 1.62 -2.79
C ASP A 240 2.72 2.27 -2.81
N ASN A 241 2.15 2.56 -1.65
CA ASN A 241 0.84 3.21 -1.57
C ASN A 241 0.86 4.67 -2.05
N ALA A 242 1.91 5.42 -1.71
CA ALA A 242 2.10 6.79 -2.18
C ALA A 242 2.38 6.83 -3.69
N ALA A 243 3.17 5.89 -4.21
CA ALA A 243 3.39 5.70 -5.63
C ALA A 243 2.09 5.35 -6.37
N ALA A 244 1.28 4.44 -5.81
CA ALA A 244 -0.02 4.09 -6.36
C ALA A 244 -0.97 5.30 -6.41
N ALA A 245 -0.93 6.18 -5.39
CA ALA A 245 -1.70 7.42 -5.39
C ALA A 245 -1.33 8.32 -6.56
N VAL A 246 -0.03 8.54 -6.78
CA VAL A 246 0.46 9.30 -7.94
C VAL A 246 0.04 8.63 -9.25
N GLY A 247 0.26 7.32 -9.38
CA GLY A 247 -0.07 6.54 -10.59
C GLY A 247 -1.58 6.41 -10.87
N THR A 248 -2.43 6.78 -9.94
CA THR A 248 -3.89 6.86 -10.11
C THR A 248 -4.41 8.30 -10.18
N GLY A 249 -3.55 9.31 -9.98
CA GLY A 249 -3.94 10.72 -9.99
C GLY A 249 -4.61 11.21 -8.71
N VAL A 250 -4.42 10.48 -7.61
CA VAL A 250 -4.88 10.89 -6.27
C VAL A 250 -3.81 11.76 -5.63
N VAL A 251 -3.72 13.02 -6.10
CA VAL A 251 -2.63 13.96 -5.79
C VAL A 251 -3.12 15.35 -5.42
N GLU A 252 -4.41 15.52 -5.17
CA GLU A 252 -5.08 16.77 -4.81
C GLU A 252 -6.20 16.46 -3.82
N ASP A 253 -6.57 17.42 -2.97
CA ASP A 253 -7.71 17.33 -2.05
C ASP A 253 -8.99 16.90 -2.79
N GLY A 254 -9.88 16.20 -2.11
CA GLY A 254 -11.12 15.68 -2.67
C GLY A 254 -10.97 14.38 -3.48
N ARG A 255 -9.76 13.89 -3.69
CA ARG A 255 -9.49 12.64 -4.42
C ARG A 255 -9.06 11.52 -3.50
N ALA A 256 -9.59 10.32 -3.76
CA ALA A 256 -9.26 9.10 -3.03
C ALA A 256 -9.23 7.89 -3.96
N PHE A 257 -8.58 6.84 -3.51
CA PHE A 257 -8.76 5.51 -4.11
C PHE A 257 -9.11 4.48 -3.05
N THR A 258 -9.80 3.43 -3.46
CA THR A 258 -9.99 2.21 -2.67
C THR A 258 -9.41 1.03 -3.41
N THR A 259 -8.65 0.20 -2.70
CA THR A 259 -8.11 -1.04 -3.24
C THR A 259 -8.85 -2.23 -2.64
N ILE A 260 -9.33 -3.14 -3.50
CA ILE A 260 -9.87 -4.43 -3.07
C ILE A 260 -8.93 -5.51 -3.58
N GLY A 261 -7.86 -5.73 -2.83
CA GLY A 261 -6.89 -6.82 -2.95
C GLY A 261 -7.16 -7.87 -1.88
N THR A 262 -6.15 -8.58 -1.40
CA THR A 262 -6.27 -9.48 -0.23
C THR A 262 -6.82 -8.70 0.95
N SER A 263 -6.19 -7.61 1.33
CA SER A 263 -6.71 -6.56 2.21
C SER A 263 -7.46 -5.50 1.42
N GLY A 264 -8.12 -4.58 2.11
CA GLY A 264 -8.74 -3.40 1.52
C GLY A 264 -8.14 -2.13 2.08
N VAL A 265 -8.04 -1.10 1.24
CA VAL A 265 -7.50 0.20 1.63
C VAL A 265 -8.46 1.29 1.14
N VAL A 266 -8.67 2.28 1.98
CA VAL A 266 -9.20 3.59 1.56
C VAL A 266 -8.10 4.61 1.81
N PHE A 267 -7.58 5.17 0.73
CA PHE A 267 -6.51 6.17 0.74
C PHE A 267 -7.07 7.50 0.25
N ALA A 268 -6.81 8.58 0.97
CA ALA A 268 -7.17 9.92 0.57
C ALA A 268 -5.96 10.85 0.66
N HIS A 269 -5.75 11.64 -0.39
CA HIS A 269 -4.80 12.75 -0.38
C HIS A 269 -5.34 13.89 0.50
N THR A 270 -4.44 14.62 1.15
CA THR A 270 -4.77 15.85 1.87
C THR A 270 -3.64 16.87 1.83
N ASP A 271 -3.96 18.10 1.48
CA ASP A 271 -3.04 19.25 1.50
C ASP A 271 -2.78 19.75 2.92
N LYS A 272 -3.59 19.31 3.88
CA LYS A 272 -3.46 19.64 5.30
C LYS A 272 -3.20 18.38 6.12
N LEU A 273 -2.29 18.49 7.07
CA LEU A 273 -2.03 17.39 7.99
C LEU A 273 -3.29 17.04 8.79
N ALA A 274 -3.67 15.76 8.75
CA ALA A 274 -4.76 15.20 9.54
C ALA A 274 -4.24 13.96 10.28
N ILE A 275 -4.30 13.95 11.60
CA ILE A 275 -3.84 12.86 12.47
C ILE A 275 -5.03 12.33 13.27
N ASP A 276 -5.27 11.01 13.24
CA ASP A 276 -6.22 10.38 14.15
C ASP A 276 -5.59 10.18 15.52
N PRO A 277 -6.04 10.87 16.57
CA PRO A 277 -5.44 10.72 17.92
C PRO A 277 -5.65 9.32 18.52
N LYS A 278 -6.59 8.54 17.96
CA LYS A 278 -6.81 7.15 18.36
C LYS A 278 -5.92 6.16 17.62
N GLY A 279 -5.23 6.60 16.54
CA GLY A 279 -4.35 5.76 15.72
C GLY A 279 -5.07 4.64 14.97
N ARG A 280 -6.34 4.86 14.57
CA ARG A 280 -7.17 3.88 13.83
C ARG A 280 -6.81 3.81 12.35
N VAL A 281 -6.21 4.87 11.82
CA VAL A 281 -5.76 5.01 10.43
C VAL A 281 -4.31 5.45 10.40
N HIS A 282 -3.66 5.29 9.25
CA HIS A 282 -2.30 5.77 9.03
C HIS A 282 -2.33 7.17 8.41
N THR A 283 -1.47 8.05 8.90
CA THR A 283 -1.13 9.31 8.23
C THR A 283 0.35 9.31 7.92
N PHE A 284 0.70 9.59 6.66
CA PHE A 284 2.08 9.70 6.19
C PHE A 284 2.23 10.93 5.29
N CYS A 285 3.45 11.41 5.09
CA CYS A 285 3.74 12.30 3.99
C CYS A 285 3.36 11.60 2.68
N CYS A 286 2.74 12.30 1.74
CA CYS A 286 2.50 11.74 0.42
C CYS A 286 3.67 12.06 -0.53
N ALA A 287 3.64 11.48 -1.74
CA ALA A 287 4.65 11.71 -2.76
C ALA A 287 4.52 13.07 -3.49
N VAL A 288 3.51 13.86 -3.15
CA VAL A 288 3.38 15.26 -3.59
C VAL A 288 4.07 16.14 -2.56
N PRO A 289 5.02 17.00 -2.95
CA PRO A 289 5.71 17.86 -2.00
C PRO A 289 4.77 18.72 -1.15
N GLY A 290 5.02 18.74 0.16
CA GLY A 290 4.27 19.57 1.11
C GLY A 290 2.88 19.04 1.47
N ALA A 291 2.49 17.85 1.02
CA ALA A 291 1.18 17.25 1.31
C ALA A 291 1.28 15.91 2.05
N TRP A 292 0.15 15.41 2.53
CA TRP A 292 0.02 14.15 3.29
C TRP A 292 -1.04 13.25 2.68
N HIS A 293 -1.15 12.06 3.22
CA HIS A 293 -2.29 11.18 2.96
C HIS A 293 -2.76 10.51 4.24
N VAL A 294 -4.02 10.14 4.25
CA VAL A 294 -4.63 9.34 5.32
C VAL A 294 -5.12 8.02 4.72
N MET A 295 -4.86 6.92 5.42
CA MET A 295 -5.15 5.60 4.90
C MET A 295 -5.81 4.72 5.98
N GLY A 296 -7.05 4.28 5.72
CA GLY A 296 -7.73 3.23 6.48
C GLY A 296 -7.52 1.86 5.83
N VAL A 297 -7.36 0.83 6.65
CA VAL A 297 -7.06 -0.54 6.17
C VAL A 297 -8.02 -1.55 6.79
N THR A 298 -8.66 -2.39 5.97
CA THR A 298 -9.37 -3.61 6.39
C THR A 298 -8.57 -4.85 6.01
N GLN A 299 -8.52 -5.85 6.91
CA GLN A 299 -7.60 -6.99 6.79
C GLN A 299 -8.03 -8.02 5.75
N ALA A 300 -9.32 -8.19 5.50
CA ALA A 300 -9.83 -9.27 4.66
C ALA A 300 -10.88 -8.79 3.67
N ALA A 301 -10.47 -8.01 2.65
CA ALA A 301 -11.35 -7.53 1.59
C ALA A 301 -11.57 -8.59 0.50
N GLY A 302 -10.76 -8.60 -0.55
CA GLY A 302 -10.81 -9.63 -1.58
C GLY A 302 -10.52 -11.03 -1.05
N LEU A 303 -9.76 -11.13 0.07
CA LEU A 303 -9.58 -12.40 0.78
C LEU A 303 -10.93 -13.02 1.18
N SER A 304 -11.91 -12.25 1.63
CA SER A 304 -13.24 -12.75 1.98
C SER A 304 -13.92 -13.40 0.77
N LEU A 305 -13.89 -12.77 -0.38
CA LEU A 305 -14.48 -13.33 -1.60
C LEU A 305 -13.66 -14.52 -2.13
N LYS A 306 -12.33 -14.46 -2.03
CA LYS A 306 -11.44 -15.58 -2.38
C LYS A 306 -11.69 -16.79 -1.48
N TRP A 307 -11.77 -16.58 -0.16
CA TRP A 307 -12.09 -17.62 0.80
C TRP A 307 -13.45 -18.26 0.50
N PHE A 308 -14.46 -17.45 0.20
CA PHE A 308 -15.79 -17.97 -0.15
C PHE A 308 -15.74 -18.75 -1.47
N ARG A 309 -15.05 -18.26 -2.48
CA ARG A 309 -14.82 -18.97 -3.76
C ARG A 309 -14.20 -20.34 -3.53
N ASP A 310 -13.13 -20.40 -2.75
CA ASP A 310 -12.32 -21.61 -2.60
C ASP A 310 -13.00 -22.68 -1.75
N ASN A 311 -13.95 -22.32 -0.87
CA ASN A 311 -14.62 -23.24 0.02
C ASN A 311 -16.08 -23.55 -0.38
N PHE A 312 -16.77 -22.67 -1.12
CA PHE A 312 -18.20 -22.79 -1.38
C PHE A 312 -18.61 -22.68 -2.85
N CYS A 313 -17.69 -22.38 -3.78
CA CYS A 313 -18.01 -22.14 -5.20
C CYS A 313 -17.26 -23.11 -6.13
N MET A 314 -17.21 -24.41 -5.80
CA MET A 314 -16.52 -25.40 -6.62
C MET A 314 -17.17 -25.54 -8.01
N ALA A 315 -18.50 -25.53 -8.09
CA ALA A 315 -19.21 -25.63 -9.37
C ALA A 315 -18.91 -24.43 -10.29
N GLU A 316 -18.80 -23.23 -9.73
CA GLU A 316 -18.44 -22.02 -10.48
C GLU A 316 -16.98 -22.10 -10.97
N LYS A 317 -16.06 -22.64 -10.16
CA LYS A 317 -14.67 -22.84 -10.56
C LYS A 317 -14.56 -23.83 -11.72
N GLU A 318 -15.27 -24.95 -11.63
CA GLU A 318 -15.30 -25.99 -12.68
C GLU A 318 -15.94 -25.45 -13.97
N ALA A 319 -17.11 -24.79 -13.86
CA ALA A 319 -17.79 -24.21 -15.01
C ALA A 319 -16.92 -23.12 -15.68
N ALA A 320 -16.31 -22.23 -14.91
CA ALA A 320 -15.42 -21.20 -15.44
C ALA A 320 -14.20 -21.78 -16.14
N ALA A 321 -13.59 -22.84 -15.59
CA ALA A 321 -12.47 -23.53 -16.21
C ALA A 321 -12.85 -24.14 -17.57
N LEU A 322 -14.05 -24.76 -17.68
CA LEU A 322 -14.57 -25.30 -18.95
C LEU A 322 -14.87 -24.20 -19.98
N MET A 323 -15.28 -23.01 -19.53
CA MET A 323 -15.60 -21.87 -20.38
C MET A 323 -14.38 -21.00 -20.74
N GLY A 324 -13.22 -21.23 -20.09
CA GLY A 324 -12.05 -20.36 -20.22
C GLY A 324 -12.26 -18.96 -19.61
N GLU A 325 -13.16 -18.83 -18.62
CA GLU A 325 -13.49 -17.59 -17.93
C GLU A 325 -12.91 -17.55 -16.50
N ASP A 326 -12.85 -16.33 -15.94
CA ASP A 326 -12.55 -16.14 -14.52
C ASP A 326 -13.79 -16.52 -13.66
N PRO A 327 -13.67 -17.42 -12.65
CA PRO A 327 -14.77 -17.80 -11.79
C PRO A 327 -15.45 -16.62 -11.08
N TYR A 328 -14.74 -15.53 -10.83
CA TYR A 328 -15.33 -14.32 -10.27
C TYR A 328 -16.41 -13.69 -11.16
N ASN A 329 -16.35 -13.89 -12.49
CA ASN A 329 -17.41 -13.43 -13.39
C ASN A 329 -18.74 -14.14 -13.13
N LEU A 330 -18.71 -15.47 -12.92
CA LEU A 330 -19.91 -16.26 -12.59
C LEU A 330 -20.44 -15.90 -11.20
N MET A 331 -19.54 -15.74 -10.22
CA MET A 331 -19.89 -15.32 -8.86
C MET A 331 -20.55 -13.94 -8.86
N ASN A 332 -20.03 -12.98 -9.62
CA ASN A 332 -20.63 -11.64 -9.76
C ASN A 332 -22.04 -11.71 -10.37
N LYS A 333 -22.24 -12.53 -11.43
CA LYS A 333 -23.56 -12.76 -12.04
C LYS A 333 -24.57 -13.34 -11.04
N GLN A 334 -24.13 -14.25 -10.16
CA GLN A 334 -24.99 -14.81 -9.11
C GLN A 334 -25.30 -13.79 -8.02
N ALA A 335 -24.29 -13.06 -7.51
CA ALA A 335 -24.48 -12.02 -6.50
C ALA A 335 -25.46 -10.91 -6.97
N ALA A 336 -25.42 -10.58 -8.27
CA ALA A 336 -26.33 -9.60 -8.87
C ALA A 336 -27.82 -10.01 -8.83
N GLN A 337 -28.11 -11.30 -8.66
CA GLN A 337 -29.48 -11.81 -8.56
C GLN A 337 -30.07 -11.71 -7.15
N SER A 338 -29.24 -11.42 -6.15
CA SER A 338 -29.69 -11.18 -4.79
C SER A 338 -29.95 -9.69 -4.58
N PRO A 339 -31.02 -9.30 -3.84
CA PRO A 339 -31.33 -7.91 -3.58
C PRO A 339 -30.30 -7.26 -2.63
N ILE A 340 -30.35 -5.93 -2.55
CA ILE A 340 -29.61 -5.15 -1.54
C ILE A 340 -29.94 -5.65 -0.15
N GLY A 341 -28.91 -5.82 0.69
CA GLY A 341 -29.02 -6.40 2.03
C GLY A 341 -29.15 -7.92 2.02
N ALA A 342 -28.88 -8.58 0.86
CA ALA A 342 -28.79 -10.04 0.72
C ALA A 342 -29.92 -10.81 1.43
N ASN A 343 -31.17 -10.38 1.27
CA ASN A 343 -32.33 -10.92 1.97
C ASN A 343 -32.24 -10.90 3.52
N LYS A 344 -31.64 -9.81 4.08
CA LYS A 344 -31.41 -9.62 5.54
C LYS A 344 -30.23 -10.44 6.07
N LEU A 345 -29.26 -10.79 5.23
CA LEU A 345 -28.05 -11.47 5.63
C LEU A 345 -26.89 -10.47 5.64
N LEU A 346 -26.21 -10.35 6.77
CA LEU A 346 -25.02 -9.51 6.94
C LEU A 346 -23.77 -10.39 7.02
N TYR A 347 -22.66 -9.86 6.55
CA TYR A 347 -21.34 -10.47 6.69
C TYR A 347 -20.34 -9.47 7.29
N ALA A 348 -19.63 -9.88 8.34
CA ALA A 348 -18.49 -9.14 8.89
C ALA A 348 -17.20 -9.77 8.38
N PRO A 349 -16.34 -9.01 7.66
CA PRO A 349 -15.18 -9.57 6.94
C PRO A 349 -13.92 -9.80 7.82
N TYR A 350 -14.07 -10.03 9.12
CA TYR A 350 -12.94 -10.06 10.07
C TYR A 350 -12.19 -11.39 10.11
N LEU A 351 -11.96 -12.03 8.97
CA LEU A 351 -11.30 -13.35 8.87
C LEU A 351 -9.91 -13.39 9.51
N MET A 352 -9.20 -12.28 9.50
CA MET A 352 -7.81 -12.12 9.99
C MET A 352 -7.72 -11.12 11.16
N GLY A 353 -8.79 -10.96 11.93
CA GLY A 353 -8.95 -9.80 12.78
C GLY A 353 -9.30 -8.56 11.97
N GLU A 354 -9.31 -7.38 12.60
CA GLU A 354 -9.57 -6.14 11.89
C GLU A 354 -8.68 -4.99 12.40
N ARG A 355 -8.23 -4.14 11.47
CA ARG A 355 -7.46 -2.93 11.77
C ARG A 355 -8.38 -1.73 11.92
N THR A 356 -8.75 -1.07 10.85
CA THR A 356 -9.64 0.10 10.88
C THR A 356 -11.11 -0.34 10.89
N PRO A 357 -11.97 0.16 11.80
CA PRO A 357 -11.68 1.09 12.90
C PRO A 357 -11.40 0.41 14.24
N HIS A 358 -11.37 -0.92 14.31
CA HIS A 358 -11.52 -1.68 15.56
C HIS A 358 -10.19 -1.92 16.29
N LEU A 359 -9.06 -2.04 15.57
CA LEU A 359 -7.74 -2.39 16.09
C LEU A 359 -7.80 -3.67 16.95
N ASP A 360 -8.50 -4.69 16.47
CA ASP A 360 -8.79 -5.91 17.20
C ASP A 360 -8.34 -7.15 16.40
N ALA A 361 -7.26 -7.78 16.86
CA ALA A 361 -6.73 -9.00 16.27
C ALA A 361 -7.56 -10.26 16.59
N ASP A 362 -8.41 -10.21 17.60
CA ASP A 362 -9.19 -11.35 18.08
C ASP A 362 -10.56 -11.47 17.41
N CYS A 363 -11.07 -10.41 16.78
CA CYS A 363 -12.35 -10.49 16.08
C CYS A 363 -12.28 -11.45 14.88
N ARG A 364 -13.40 -12.07 14.55
CA ARG A 364 -13.50 -13.09 13.49
C ARG A 364 -14.70 -12.81 12.58
N GLY A 365 -14.56 -13.28 11.32
CA GLY A 365 -15.64 -13.19 10.34
C GLY A 365 -16.90 -13.92 10.78
N MET A 366 -18.06 -13.35 10.44
CA MET A 366 -19.35 -13.97 10.73
C MET A 366 -20.40 -13.65 9.67
N PHE A 367 -21.33 -14.59 9.50
CA PHE A 367 -22.63 -14.32 8.87
C PHE A 367 -23.69 -14.14 9.95
N PHE A 368 -24.43 -13.03 9.87
CA PHE A 368 -25.49 -12.71 10.81
C PHE A 368 -26.85 -12.65 10.12
N GLY A 369 -27.86 -13.33 10.65
CA GLY A 369 -29.22 -13.36 10.09
C GLY A 369 -29.46 -14.53 9.12
N LEU A 370 -28.60 -15.56 9.12
CA LEU A 370 -28.78 -16.73 8.26
C LEU A 370 -30.09 -17.46 8.56
N SER A 371 -30.82 -17.81 7.50
CA SER A 371 -32.06 -18.59 7.56
C SER A 371 -32.16 -19.61 6.43
N ALA A 372 -33.10 -20.53 6.48
CA ALA A 372 -33.28 -21.59 5.48
C ALA A 372 -33.66 -21.07 4.07
N MET A 373 -34.03 -19.81 3.93
CA MET A 373 -34.33 -19.21 2.61
C MET A 373 -33.08 -18.76 1.84
N HIS A 374 -31.99 -18.56 2.53
CA HIS A 374 -30.78 -18.03 1.88
C HIS A 374 -30.11 -19.09 0.99
N THR A 375 -29.68 -18.63 -0.14
CA THR A 375 -28.94 -19.42 -1.13
C THR A 375 -27.53 -18.90 -1.29
N ARG A 376 -26.67 -19.61 -2.03
CA ARG A 376 -25.29 -19.19 -2.30
C ARG A 376 -25.19 -17.77 -2.86
N ARG A 377 -26.11 -17.33 -3.72
CA ARG A 377 -26.14 -15.97 -4.27
C ARG A 377 -26.31 -14.90 -3.18
N ASP A 378 -27.10 -15.21 -2.15
CA ASP A 378 -27.30 -14.29 -1.02
C ASP A 378 -26.03 -14.20 -0.16
N LEU A 379 -25.36 -15.34 0.09
CA LEU A 379 -24.07 -15.35 0.79
C LEU A 379 -22.99 -14.59 0.00
N LEU A 380 -22.90 -14.79 -1.32
CA LEU A 380 -21.98 -14.04 -2.18
C LEU A 380 -22.23 -12.53 -2.11
N ARG A 381 -23.51 -12.15 -2.21
CA ARG A 381 -23.91 -10.74 -2.09
C ARG A 381 -23.53 -10.16 -0.73
N ALA A 382 -23.83 -10.89 0.36
CA ALA A 382 -23.51 -10.48 1.72
C ALA A 382 -21.99 -10.29 1.91
N VAL A 383 -21.15 -11.18 1.35
CA VAL A 383 -19.69 -11.04 1.40
C VAL A 383 -19.22 -9.76 0.72
N MET A 384 -19.71 -9.48 -0.49
CA MET A 384 -19.34 -8.26 -1.22
C MET A 384 -19.82 -7.00 -0.49
N GLU A 385 -21.04 -6.99 0.02
CA GLU A 385 -21.59 -5.87 0.80
C GLU A 385 -20.85 -5.67 2.12
N GLY A 386 -20.54 -6.74 2.86
CA GLY A 386 -19.81 -6.67 4.13
C GLY A 386 -18.41 -6.08 3.97
N VAL A 387 -17.69 -6.46 2.91
CA VAL A 387 -16.40 -5.84 2.56
C VAL A 387 -16.58 -4.35 2.22
N THR A 388 -17.63 -4.02 1.46
CA THR A 388 -17.92 -2.62 1.11
C THR A 388 -18.24 -1.79 2.36
N TYR A 389 -18.94 -2.36 3.33
CA TYR A 389 -19.22 -1.69 4.62
C TYR A 389 -17.98 -1.50 5.48
N SER A 390 -17.07 -2.47 5.50
CA SER A 390 -15.77 -2.31 6.18
C SER A 390 -14.91 -1.20 5.56
N LEU A 391 -14.93 -1.06 4.23
CA LEU A 391 -14.31 0.08 3.55
C LEU A 391 -15.03 1.40 3.85
N LYS A 392 -16.36 1.39 4.02
CA LYS A 392 -17.13 2.57 4.48
C LYS A 392 -16.73 2.98 5.89
N ASP A 393 -16.47 2.02 6.79
CA ASP A 393 -15.96 2.31 8.13
C ASP A 393 -14.62 3.06 8.05
N CYS A 394 -13.70 2.65 7.15
CA CYS A 394 -12.46 3.39 6.89
C CYS A 394 -12.76 4.83 6.44
N LEU A 395 -13.64 5.00 5.46
CA LEU A 395 -14.04 6.32 4.95
C LEU A 395 -14.64 7.22 6.03
N ASN A 396 -15.46 6.66 6.93
CA ASN A 396 -16.06 7.41 8.03
C ASN A 396 -15.01 7.90 9.03
N VAL A 397 -13.97 7.11 9.32
CA VAL A 397 -12.86 7.58 10.18
C VAL A 397 -12.13 8.74 9.52
N LEU A 398 -11.91 8.70 8.20
CA LEU A 398 -11.33 9.83 7.47
C LEU A 398 -12.23 11.08 7.59
N ALA A 399 -13.55 10.92 7.43
CA ALA A 399 -14.51 12.02 7.56
C ALA A 399 -14.52 12.63 8.97
N GLU A 400 -14.39 11.81 10.04
CA GLU A 400 -14.23 12.31 11.43
C GLU A 400 -12.99 13.21 11.58
N MET A 401 -11.96 13.00 10.76
CA MET A 401 -10.73 13.79 10.75
C MET A 401 -10.80 15.02 9.83
N GLY A 402 -11.96 15.26 9.20
CA GLY A 402 -12.14 16.35 8.24
C GLY A 402 -11.62 16.05 6.83
N VAL A 403 -11.30 14.79 6.54
CA VAL A 403 -10.87 14.34 5.20
C VAL A 403 -12.07 13.70 4.50
N ALA A 404 -12.68 14.44 3.58
CA ALA A 404 -13.90 14.02 2.88
C ALA A 404 -13.68 14.03 1.36
N PRO A 405 -13.30 12.90 0.75
CA PRO A 405 -13.13 12.84 -0.70
C PRO A 405 -14.46 12.97 -1.42
N GLU A 406 -14.41 13.59 -2.59
CA GLU A 406 -15.56 13.80 -3.49
C GLU A 406 -15.65 12.74 -4.59
N THR A 407 -14.51 12.12 -4.92
CA THR A 407 -14.41 11.08 -5.95
C THR A 407 -13.54 9.93 -5.48
N MET A 408 -13.87 8.71 -5.93
CA MET A 408 -13.18 7.49 -5.57
C MET A 408 -12.71 6.74 -6.82
N LEU A 409 -11.47 6.28 -6.81
CA LEU A 409 -10.97 5.32 -7.79
C LEU A 409 -10.97 3.92 -7.19
N ALA A 410 -11.55 2.95 -7.90
CA ALA A 410 -11.54 1.55 -7.51
C ALA A 410 -10.34 0.83 -8.15
N CYS A 411 -9.47 0.29 -7.32
CA CYS A 411 -8.24 -0.41 -7.69
C CYS A 411 -8.26 -1.87 -7.24
N GLY A 412 -7.27 -2.63 -7.68
CA GLY A 412 -7.13 -4.04 -7.33
C GLY A 412 -8.13 -4.95 -8.07
N GLY A 413 -8.11 -6.25 -7.71
CA GLY A 413 -8.93 -7.26 -8.36
C GLY A 413 -10.44 -7.01 -8.24
N GLY A 414 -10.90 -6.60 -7.05
CA GLY A 414 -12.31 -6.29 -6.81
C GLY A 414 -12.80 -5.06 -7.58
N GLY A 415 -11.93 -4.08 -7.81
CA GLY A 415 -12.23 -2.89 -8.62
C GLY A 415 -12.57 -3.20 -10.09
N LYS A 416 -12.21 -4.38 -10.60
CA LYS A 416 -12.59 -4.82 -11.95
C LYS A 416 -14.08 -5.17 -12.08
N SER A 417 -14.77 -5.52 -10.99
CA SER A 417 -16.18 -5.91 -11.00
C SER A 417 -17.10 -4.69 -11.15
N PRO A 418 -17.89 -4.57 -12.23
CA PRO A 418 -18.89 -3.49 -12.36
C PRO A 418 -19.92 -3.50 -11.23
N LEU A 419 -20.36 -4.70 -10.80
CA LEU A 419 -21.28 -4.84 -9.66
C LEU A 419 -20.68 -4.26 -8.38
N TRP A 420 -19.43 -4.59 -8.08
CA TRP A 420 -18.80 -4.11 -6.85
C TRP A 420 -18.53 -2.61 -6.88
N ARG A 421 -18.13 -2.07 -8.05
CA ARG A 421 -18.00 -0.60 -8.21
C ARG A 421 -19.32 0.13 -7.98
N GLN A 422 -20.46 -0.44 -8.46
CA GLN A 422 -21.77 0.16 -8.19
C GLN A 422 -22.12 0.09 -6.69
N MET A 423 -21.83 -1.03 -6.00
CA MET A 423 -21.99 -1.11 -4.54
C MET A 423 -21.14 -0.06 -3.82
N LEU A 424 -19.89 0.13 -4.23
CA LEU A 424 -19.02 1.18 -3.68
C LEU A 424 -19.62 2.56 -3.91
N ALA A 425 -20.08 2.87 -5.13
CA ALA A 425 -20.69 4.16 -5.43
C ALA A 425 -21.94 4.43 -4.57
N ASP A 426 -22.84 3.45 -4.46
CA ASP A 426 -24.08 3.57 -3.69
C ASP A 426 -23.83 3.70 -2.18
N VAL A 427 -22.88 2.91 -1.63
CA VAL A 427 -22.53 2.91 -0.20
C VAL A 427 -21.72 4.12 0.20
N PHE A 428 -20.76 4.53 -0.64
CA PHE A 428 -19.92 5.70 -0.38
C PHE A 428 -20.63 7.01 -0.71
N GLN A 429 -21.69 6.96 -1.52
CA GLN A 429 -22.47 8.10 -2.01
C GLN A 429 -21.62 9.09 -2.82
N MET A 430 -20.70 8.56 -3.63
CA MET A 430 -19.83 9.35 -4.50
C MET A 430 -19.54 8.61 -5.80
N PRO A 431 -19.12 9.32 -6.89
CA PRO A 431 -18.70 8.70 -8.13
C PRO A 431 -17.52 7.76 -7.92
N VAL A 432 -17.56 6.57 -8.51
CA VAL A 432 -16.49 5.56 -8.49
C VAL A 432 -16.04 5.27 -9.90
N ALA A 433 -14.77 5.54 -10.20
CA ALA A 433 -14.15 5.30 -11.50
C ALA A 433 -13.01 4.28 -11.40
N THR A 434 -12.38 3.96 -12.53
CA THR A 434 -11.13 3.21 -12.61
C THR A 434 -10.17 3.93 -13.56
N THR A 435 -8.86 3.68 -13.42
CA THR A 435 -7.87 4.18 -14.38
C THR A 435 -7.82 3.30 -15.63
N VAL A 436 -7.47 3.89 -16.76
CA VAL A 436 -7.21 3.15 -18.01
C VAL A 436 -5.91 2.38 -17.89
N ASN A 437 -4.85 3.02 -17.38
CA ASN A 437 -3.57 2.38 -17.11
C ASN A 437 -3.65 1.63 -15.75
N THR A 438 -3.17 0.39 -15.73
CA THR A 438 -3.21 -0.47 -14.54
C THR A 438 -1.83 -0.61 -13.86
N GLU A 439 -0.82 0.13 -14.33
CA GLU A 439 0.56 0.07 -13.85
C GLU A 439 0.81 0.93 -12.59
N GLY A 440 -0.21 1.22 -11.81
CA GLY A 440 -0.27 1.99 -10.56
C GLY A 440 1.07 2.50 -10.00
N PRO A 441 1.76 1.74 -9.12
CA PRO A 441 2.99 2.21 -8.48
C PRO A 441 4.12 2.52 -9.47
N ALA A 442 4.32 1.67 -10.51
CA ALA A 442 5.36 1.89 -11.52
C ALA A 442 5.12 3.18 -12.32
N LEU A 443 3.87 3.45 -12.73
CA LEU A 443 3.51 4.72 -13.38
C LEU A 443 3.70 5.89 -12.42
N GLY A 444 3.32 5.73 -11.15
CA GLY A 444 3.48 6.78 -10.14
C GLY A 444 4.93 7.26 -10.01
N VAL A 445 5.86 6.33 -9.86
CA VAL A 445 7.28 6.72 -9.75
C VAL A 445 7.90 7.16 -11.08
N ALA A 446 7.36 6.72 -12.21
CA ALA A 446 7.72 7.27 -13.51
C ALA A 446 7.26 8.74 -13.66
N ILE A 447 6.08 9.09 -13.16
CA ILE A 447 5.59 10.47 -13.06
C ILE A 447 6.53 11.31 -12.19
N LEU A 448 6.89 10.82 -10.98
CA LEU A 448 7.85 11.49 -10.10
C LEU A 448 9.20 11.71 -10.79
N ALA A 449 9.69 10.70 -11.51
CA ALA A 449 10.93 10.78 -12.29
C ALA A 449 10.84 11.80 -13.42
N GLY A 450 9.70 11.89 -14.10
CA GLY A 450 9.44 12.90 -15.12
C GLY A 450 9.44 14.32 -14.58
N VAL A 451 8.90 14.53 -13.38
CA VAL A 451 8.96 15.83 -12.68
C VAL A 451 10.40 16.16 -12.29
N GLY A 452 11.12 15.21 -11.68
CA GLY A 452 12.52 15.40 -11.30
C GLY A 452 13.45 15.70 -12.49
N ALA A 453 13.15 15.16 -13.67
CA ALA A 453 13.86 15.46 -14.91
C ALA A 453 13.40 16.76 -15.62
N GLY A 454 12.43 17.48 -15.04
CA GLY A 454 11.92 18.73 -15.61
C GLY A 454 11.04 18.56 -16.85
N LEU A 455 10.50 17.35 -17.10
CA LEU A 455 9.51 17.13 -18.18
C LEU A 455 8.16 17.77 -17.85
N TYR A 456 7.86 17.92 -16.57
CA TYR A 456 6.65 18.54 -16.03
C TYR A 456 7.01 19.44 -14.83
N ALA A 457 6.26 20.51 -14.63
CA ALA A 457 6.52 21.47 -13.57
C ALA A 457 6.09 20.96 -12.18
N SER A 458 5.12 20.04 -12.12
CA SER A 458 4.61 19.50 -10.85
C SER A 458 4.00 18.10 -11.03
N VAL A 459 3.87 17.38 -9.90
CA VAL A 459 3.22 16.05 -9.88
C VAL A 459 1.76 16.13 -10.33
N PRO A 460 0.91 17.09 -9.88
CA PRO A 460 -0.44 17.20 -10.39
C PRO A 460 -0.52 17.50 -11.89
N GLU A 461 0.40 18.32 -12.43
CA GLU A 461 0.45 18.58 -13.88
C GLU A 461 0.76 17.31 -14.68
N ALA A 462 1.79 16.57 -14.26
CA ALA A 462 2.17 15.30 -14.88
C ALA A 462 1.02 14.28 -14.82
N CYS A 463 0.33 14.16 -13.67
CA CYS A 463 -0.84 13.28 -13.54
C CYS A 463 -1.96 13.65 -14.51
N ARG A 464 -2.28 14.93 -14.67
CA ARG A 464 -3.30 15.37 -15.66
C ARG A 464 -2.92 15.04 -17.10
N ALA A 465 -1.63 15.03 -17.43
CA ALA A 465 -1.15 14.70 -18.76
C ALA A 465 -1.11 13.19 -19.04
N MET A 466 -0.77 12.38 -18.02
CA MET A 466 -0.43 10.96 -18.20
C MET A 466 -1.57 10.00 -17.77
N ILE A 467 -2.50 10.45 -16.93
CA ILE A 467 -3.52 9.56 -16.34
C ILE A 467 -4.87 9.81 -16.97
N HIS A 468 -5.46 8.73 -17.49
CA HIS A 468 -6.80 8.72 -18.03
C HIS A 468 -7.70 7.84 -17.17
N VAL A 469 -8.90 8.32 -16.89
CA VAL A 469 -9.90 7.60 -16.09
C VAL A 469 -11.06 7.14 -16.98
N ASN A 470 -11.60 5.97 -16.68
CA ASN A 470 -12.82 5.47 -17.32
C ASN A 470 -14.04 6.23 -16.78
N PRO A 471 -15.17 6.22 -17.51
CA PRO A 471 -16.40 6.80 -17.01
C PRO A 471 -16.77 6.27 -15.61
N ALA A 472 -17.14 7.18 -14.71
CA ALA A 472 -17.50 6.83 -13.34
C ALA A 472 -18.90 6.19 -13.28
N GLN A 473 -19.07 5.26 -12.33
CA GLN A 473 -20.37 4.82 -11.86
C GLN A 473 -20.84 5.77 -10.77
N ASN A 474 -21.97 6.43 -11.00
CA ASN A 474 -22.58 7.33 -10.02
C ASN A 474 -23.48 6.55 -9.05
N PRO A 475 -23.71 7.05 -7.83
CA PRO A 475 -24.68 6.48 -6.92
C PRO A 475 -26.07 6.42 -7.53
N ILE A 476 -26.76 5.28 -7.36
CA ILE A 476 -28.16 5.13 -7.72
C ILE A 476 -28.99 5.61 -6.53
N VAL A 477 -29.73 6.70 -6.69
CA VAL A 477 -30.42 7.43 -5.61
C VAL A 477 -31.38 6.50 -4.84
N GLU A 478 -32.05 5.60 -5.54
CA GLU A 478 -33.00 4.65 -4.96
C GLU A 478 -32.31 3.56 -4.10
N ASN A 479 -31.03 3.27 -4.36
CA ASN A 479 -30.26 2.27 -3.63
C ASN A 479 -29.72 2.82 -2.31
N VAL A 480 -29.34 4.09 -2.28
CA VAL A 480 -28.66 4.74 -1.13
C VAL A 480 -29.41 4.51 0.18
N PRO A 481 -30.71 4.84 0.33
CA PRO A 481 -31.43 4.65 1.59
C PRO A 481 -31.58 3.17 1.99
N GLN A 482 -31.51 2.25 1.04
CA GLN A 482 -31.54 0.82 1.33
C GLN A 482 -30.21 0.38 1.96
N TYR A 483 -29.08 0.77 1.36
CA TYR A 483 -27.76 0.50 1.92
C TYR A 483 -27.54 1.17 3.27
N GLU A 484 -27.99 2.40 3.47
CA GLU A 484 -27.89 3.09 4.76
C GLU A 484 -28.57 2.32 5.90
N LYS A 485 -29.76 1.77 5.66
CA LYS A 485 -30.47 0.95 6.65
C LYS A 485 -29.71 -0.32 7.00
N VAL A 486 -29.13 -0.99 6.00
CA VAL A 486 -28.34 -2.21 6.19
C VAL A 486 -27.02 -1.88 6.91
N TYR A 487 -26.33 -0.83 6.48
CA TYR A 487 -25.08 -0.37 7.07
C TYR A 487 -25.26 0.04 8.55
N ALA A 488 -26.34 0.74 8.89
CA ALA A 488 -26.67 1.11 10.28
C ALA A 488 -26.85 -0.10 11.21
N LEU A 489 -27.23 -1.26 10.67
CA LEU A 489 -27.28 -2.51 11.43
C LEU A 489 -25.89 -3.18 11.48
N TYR A 490 -25.15 -3.16 10.35
CA TYR A 490 -23.80 -3.71 10.26
C TYR A 490 -22.85 -3.08 11.31
N THR A 491 -22.89 -1.77 11.49
CA THR A 491 -22.01 -1.07 12.46
C THR A 491 -22.20 -1.50 13.91
N LYS A 492 -23.32 -2.14 14.24
CA LYS A 492 -23.61 -2.67 15.59
C LYS A 492 -23.00 -4.04 15.84
N LEU A 493 -22.66 -4.79 14.78
CA LEU A 493 -22.23 -6.20 14.89
C LEU A 493 -20.97 -6.35 15.72
N TYR A 494 -19.95 -5.54 15.46
CA TYR A 494 -18.69 -5.62 16.19
C TYR A 494 -18.89 -5.35 17.68
N GLN A 495 -19.57 -4.26 18.03
CA GLN A 495 -19.80 -3.89 19.44
C GLN A 495 -20.62 -4.93 20.20
N ALA A 496 -21.60 -5.55 19.54
CA ALA A 496 -22.41 -6.60 20.13
C ALA A 496 -21.64 -7.90 20.37
N ASN A 497 -20.58 -8.16 19.61
CA ASN A 497 -19.86 -9.44 19.64
C ASN A 497 -18.42 -9.36 20.16
N LYS A 498 -17.85 -8.17 20.38
CA LYS A 498 -16.44 -8.00 20.78
C LYS A 498 -16.03 -8.76 22.05
N GLY A 499 -16.96 -8.93 23.00
CA GLY A 499 -16.71 -9.75 24.19
C GLY A 499 -16.56 -11.23 23.85
N LEU A 500 -17.43 -11.74 22.97
CA LEU A 500 -17.41 -13.13 22.54
C LEU A 500 -16.17 -13.46 21.70
N PHE A 501 -15.67 -12.52 20.89
CA PHE A 501 -14.41 -12.72 20.15
C PHE A 501 -13.22 -12.95 21.11
N LYS A 502 -13.14 -12.18 22.22
CA LYS A 502 -12.10 -12.36 23.22
C LYS A 502 -12.21 -13.69 23.98
N GLU A 503 -13.43 -14.18 24.18
CA GLU A 503 -13.64 -15.50 24.77
C GLU A 503 -13.27 -16.60 23.79
N LEU A 504 -13.67 -16.48 22.52
CA LEU A 504 -13.34 -17.42 21.45
C LEU A 504 -11.82 -17.54 21.24
N ALA A 505 -11.09 -16.43 21.34
CA ALA A 505 -9.62 -16.42 21.18
C ALA A 505 -8.89 -17.18 22.30
N LYS A 506 -9.56 -17.51 23.41
CA LYS A 506 -8.98 -18.27 24.54
C LYS A 506 -9.20 -19.77 24.45
N LEU A 507 -10.07 -20.22 23.53
CA LEU A 507 -10.31 -21.65 23.27
C LEU A 507 -9.22 -22.27 22.40
#